data_2bdd933e5b3bc1215831892ff28ff650
#
_entry.id   2bdd933e5b3bc1215831892ff28ff650
#
_cell.length_a   1.000
_cell.length_b   1.000
_cell.length_c   1.000
_cell.angle_alpha   90.00
_cell.angle_beta   90.00
_cell.angle_gamma   90.00
#
_symmetry.space_group_name_H-M   'P 1'
#
loop_
_entity.id
_entity.type
_entity.pdbx_description
1 polymer ?
#
loop_
_entity_poly.entity_id
_entity_poly.type
_entity_poly.pdbx_seq_one_letter_code
_entity_poly.pdbx_strand_id
1 'polypeptide(L)'
;MLSDLPRDIDKVANLPLRPPVRPEPEGVERRRYRTIWISDVHLGTRGCNAEMLIDFLDRTDSETMYLVGDIIDGWRLKKKFYWPAEHNDIVWRVLKRAKRGTRIVYIPGNHDEMFRQFTGLNFGGIEIRRAAFHDTADGRRLMVLHGDEFDAVMLSQRWLAFVGDWAYHAVMRLNVVVNTVRKALGKPYWSLSKAAKHKVKNAVEFIGQYEEVVARAAGERGVDGVVCGHIHTAEFRRFEHEGRAVEYWNDGDWVEGCNALVEHFDGRMEILHWADVVADRQRGVAEDSAGHAEAPREREAA
;
A
#
# COMPACT_ATOMS: atom_id res chain seq x y z
N MET A 1 -32.00 6.87 36.90
CA MET A 1 -30.81 6.20 36.33
C MET A 1 -31.03 5.44 35.02
N LEU A 2 -32.21 5.48 34.41
CA LEU A 2 -32.46 4.92 33.06
C LEU A 2 -32.69 6.00 32.02
N SER A 3 -32.69 7.30 32.41
CA SER A 3 -32.94 8.45 31.54
C SER A 3 -31.72 8.87 30.70
N ASP A 4 -30.53 8.29 30.96
CA ASP A 4 -29.27 8.71 30.32
C ASP A 4 -28.80 7.74 29.21
N LEU A 5 -29.63 6.74 28.88
CA LEU A 5 -29.34 5.88 27.71
C LEU A 5 -29.56 6.69 26.43
N PRO A 6 -28.65 6.62 25.45
CA PRO A 6 -28.82 7.26 24.17
C PRO A 6 -30.17 6.88 23.56
N ARG A 7 -30.97 7.88 23.11
CA ARG A 7 -32.28 7.64 22.47
C ARG A 7 -32.23 6.75 21.22
N ASP A 8 -31.04 6.47 20.75
CA ASP A 8 -30.75 5.65 19.55
C ASP A 8 -30.32 4.22 19.88
N ILE A 9 -30.40 3.78 21.17
CA ILE A 9 -29.96 2.44 21.56
C ILE A 9 -30.73 1.33 20.80
N ASP A 10 -32.00 1.55 20.55
CA ASP A 10 -32.87 0.61 19.81
C ASP A 10 -32.44 0.49 18.34
N LYS A 11 -31.94 1.57 17.75
CA LYS A 11 -31.39 1.55 16.39
C LYS A 11 -30.07 0.77 16.32
N VAL A 12 -29.23 0.90 17.35
CA VAL A 12 -27.94 0.18 17.44
C VAL A 12 -28.18 -1.30 17.75
N ALA A 13 -29.11 -1.61 18.65
CA ALA A 13 -29.46 -2.98 19.02
C ALA A 13 -30.08 -3.81 17.87
N ASN A 14 -30.73 -3.12 16.93
CA ASN A 14 -31.36 -3.74 15.76
C ASN A 14 -30.54 -3.64 14.47
N LEU A 15 -29.26 -3.27 14.54
CA LEU A 15 -28.38 -3.34 13.37
C LEU A 15 -28.30 -4.81 12.90
N PRO A 16 -28.44 -5.07 11.59
CA PRO A 16 -28.30 -6.43 11.08
C PRO A 16 -26.92 -6.96 11.43
N LEU A 17 -26.87 -8.19 11.94
CA LEU A 17 -25.61 -8.90 12.17
C LEU A 17 -24.85 -8.90 10.85
N ARG A 18 -23.54 -8.55 10.91
CA ARG A 18 -22.69 -8.63 9.74
C ARG A 18 -22.62 -10.07 9.25
N PRO A 19 -22.51 -10.31 7.93
CA PRO A 19 -22.36 -11.65 7.41
C PRO A 19 -21.14 -12.33 8.05
N PRO A 20 -21.19 -13.65 8.21
CA PRO A 20 -20.05 -14.41 8.71
C PRO A 20 -18.83 -14.18 7.81
N VAL A 21 -17.64 -14.24 8.41
CA VAL A 21 -16.36 -14.15 7.68
C VAL A 21 -16.31 -15.30 6.65
N ARG A 22 -15.89 -14.98 5.43
CA ARG A 22 -15.68 -15.98 4.37
C ARG A 22 -14.59 -16.97 4.80
N PRO A 23 -14.85 -18.30 4.78
CA PRO A 23 -13.82 -19.28 5.11
C PRO A 23 -12.64 -19.19 4.13
N GLU A 24 -11.45 -19.54 4.62
CA GLU A 24 -10.29 -19.71 3.74
C GLU A 24 -10.54 -20.92 2.82
N PRO A 25 -10.15 -20.86 1.55
CA PRO A 25 -10.30 -21.98 0.64
C PRO A 25 -9.45 -23.16 1.10
N GLU A 26 -10.01 -24.37 1.07
CA GLU A 26 -9.30 -25.61 1.39
C GLU A 26 -8.42 -26.07 0.22
N GLY A 27 -7.29 -26.73 0.53
CA GLY A 27 -6.41 -27.33 -0.48
C GLY A 27 -5.61 -26.35 -1.32
N VAL A 28 -5.61 -25.06 -0.96
CA VAL A 28 -4.79 -24.05 -1.67
C VAL A 28 -3.33 -24.16 -1.24
N GLU A 29 -2.45 -24.39 -2.21
CA GLU A 29 -1.00 -24.32 -1.99
C GLU A 29 -0.60 -22.89 -1.64
N ARG A 30 0.17 -22.72 -0.55
CA ARG A 30 0.63 -21.42 -0.07
C ARG A 30 2.11 -21.24 -0.34
N ARG A 31 2.45 -20.12 -0.98
CA ARG A 31 3.84 -19.68 -1.08
C ARG A 31 4.32 -19.23 0.29
N ARG A 32 5.46 -19.77 0.73
CA ARG A 32 6.03 -19.43 2.03
C ARG A 32 7.18 -18.45 1.89
N TYR A 33 7.13 -17.41 2.71
CA TYR A 33 8.16 -16.39 2.79
C TYR A 33 8.70 -16.29 4.21
N ARG A 34 9.91 -15.78 4.38
CA ARG A 34 10.42 -15.45 5.70
C ARG A 34 9.68 -14.24 6.26
N THR A 35 9.54 -13.20 5.45
CA THR A 35 8.84 -11.97 5.84
C THR A 35 7.97 -11.43 4.70
N ILE A 36 6.85 -10.82 5.05
CA ILE A 36 5.96 -10.10 4.14
C ILE A 36 5.75 -8.68 4.71
N TRP A 37 5.82 -7.66 3.84
CA TRP A 37 5.42 -6.29 4.12
C TRP A 37 4.27 -5.88 3.23
N ILE A 38 3.24 -5.28 3.80
CA ILE A 38 2.13 -4.65 3.09
C ILE A 38 1.80 -3.31 3.73
N SER A 39 1.48 -2.30 2.93
CA SER A 39 1.02 -0.98 3.36
C SER A 39 -0.18 -0.51 2.55
N ASP A 40 -0.69 0.66 2.87
CA ASP A 40 -1.61 1.44 2.05
C ASP A 40 -2.81 0.62 1.55
N VAL A 41 -3.43 -0.13 2.49
CA VAL A 41 -4.61 -0.99 2.24
C VAL A 41 -5.89 -0.17 2.24
N HIS A 42 -5.97 0.86 3.08
CA HIS A 42 -7.09 1.78 3.21
C HIS A 42 -8.44 1.10 3.45
N LEU A 43 -8.50 0.12 4.39
CA LEU A 43 -9.76 -0.45 4.85
C LEU A 43 -10.69 0.66 5.35
N GLY A 44 -11.94 0.64 4.93
CA GLY A 44 -12.91 1.72 5.18
C GLY A 44 -13.15 2.60 3.96
N THR A 45 -12.48 2.33 2.83
CA THR A 45 -12.69 3.02 1.57
C THR A 45 -13.18 2.08 0.47
N ARG A 46 -13.75 2.64 -0.59
CA ARG A 46 -14.10 1.89 -1.80
C ARG A 46 -12.88 1.63 -2.71
N GLY A 47 -11.78 2.31 -2.45
CA GLY A 47 -10.54 2.17 -3.22
C GLY A 47 -9.76 0.92 -2.84
N CYS A 48 -9.98 0.35 -1.63
CA CYS A 48 -9.31 -0.87 -1.22
C CYS A 48 -9.65 -2.04 -2.16
N ASN A 49 -8.63 -2.67 -2.73
CA ASN A 49 -8.80 -3.86 -3.57
C ASN A 49 -8.84 -5.12 -2.68
N ALA A 50 -9.93 -5.23 -1.90
CA ALA A 50 -10.06 -6.21 -0.84
C ALA A 50 -9.99 -7.66 -1.34
N GLU A 51 -10.59 -7.97 -2.50
CA GLU A 51 -10.58 -9.31 -3.07
C GLU A 51 -9.16 -9.78 -3.45
N MET A 52 -8.35 -8.88 -4.01
CA MET A 52 -6.94 -9.19 -4.32
C MET A 52 -6.13 -9.43 -3.06
N LEU A 53 -6.34 -8.62 -2.01
CA LEU A 53 -5.65 -8.82 -0.74
C LEU A 53 -6.09 -10.11 -0.04
N ILE A 54 -7.38 -10.47 -0.12
CA ILE A 54 -7.89 -11.74 0.40
C ILE A 54 -7.23 -12.91 -0.32
N ASP A 55 -7.18 -12.90 -1.67
CA ASP A 55 -6.52 -13.96 -2.45
C ASP A 55 -5.02 -14.05 -2.13
N PHE A 56 -4.34 -12.91 -1.94
CA PHE A 56 -2.95 -12.88 -1.49
C PHE A 56 -2.78 -13.52 -0.11
N LEU A 57 -3.60 -13.12 0.86
CA LEU A 57 -3.56 -13.66 2.22
C LEU A 57 -3.92 -15.15 2.27
N ASP A 58 -4.78 -15.64 1.40
CA ASP A 58 -5.13 -17.06 1.34
C ASP A 58 -4.04 -17.93 0.71
N ARG A 59 -3.18 -17.34 -0.15
CA ARG A 59 -2.16 -18.07 -0.93
C ARG A 59 -0.73 -17.83 -0.49
N THR A 60 -0.53 -17.04 0.54
CA THR A 60 0.81 -16.80 1.09
C THR A 60 0.84 -17.13 2.58
N ASP A 61 2.07 -17.37 3.08
CA ASP A 61 2.34 -17.53 4.50
C ASP A 61 3.72 -16.98 4.83
N SER A 62 3.95 -16.57 6.08
CA SER A 62 5.24 -16.02 6.50
C SER A 62 5.51 -16.23 7.99
N GLU A 63 6.81 -16.20 8.37
CA GLU A 63 7.19 -16.18 9.78
C GLU A 63 6.92 -14.82 10.42
N THR A 64 7.17 -13.74 9.66
CA THR A 64 6.90 -12.35 10.08
C THR A 64 6.06 -11.64 9.04
N MET A 65 5.13 -10.80 9.49
CA MET A 65 4.34 -9.92 8.64
C MET A 65 4.34 -8.50 9.23
N TYR A 66 4.75 -7.53 8.42
CA TYR A 66 4.66 -6.12 8.73
C TYR A 66 3.44 -5.51 8.04
N LEU A 67 2.64 -4.77 8.81
CA LEU A 67 1.57 -3.91 8.34
C LEU A 67 2.11 -2.48 8.43
N VAL A 68 2.54 -1.92 7.28
CA VAL A 68 3.41 -0.73 7.24
C VAL A 68 2.59 0.54 6.99
N GLY A 69 1.57 0.76 7.82
CA GLY A 69 0.76 1.96 7.83
C GLY A 69 -0.37 2.00 6.80
N ASP A 70 -1.32 2.89 7.08
CA ASP A 70 -2.50 3.14 6.27
C ASP A 70 -3.31 1.86 5.96
N ILE A 71 -3.33 0.94 6.96
CA ILE A 71 -4.12 -0.28 6.88
C ILE A 71 -5.60 0.04 7.01
N ILE A 72 -5.95 0.95 7.94
CA ILE A 72 -7.34 1.39 8.16
C ILE A 72 -7.45 2.88 7.88
N ASP A 73 -8.31 3.28 6.96
CA ASP A 73 -8.54 4.70 6.67
C ASP A 73 -9.47 5.33 7.71
N GLY A 74 -8.92 5.69 8.86
CA GLY A 74 -9.62 6.36 9.96
C GLY A 74 -10.18 7.73 9.56
N TRP A 75 -9.55 8.43 8.62
CA TRP A 75 -10.03 9.73 8.14
C TRP A 75 -11.32 9.62 7.34
N ARG A 76 -11.42 8.58 6.49
CA ARG A 76 -12.65 8.30 5.72
C ARG A 76 -13.75 7.77 6.60
N LEU A 77 -13.44 6.84 7.50
CA LEU A 77 -14.41 6.26 8.43
C LEU A 77 -15.04 7.31 9.33
N LYS A 78 -14.29 8.33 9.79
CA LYS A 78 -14.82 9.48 10.56
C LYS A 78 -15.80 10.34 9.74
N LYS A 79 -15.59 10.46 8.42
CA LYS A 79 -16.47 11.27 7.55
C LYS A 79 -17.72 10.49 7.12
N LYS A 80 -17.55 9.24 6.73
CA LYS A 80 -18.62 8.35 6.30
C LYS A 80 -18.23 6.91 6.55
N PHE A 81 -18.95 6.26 7.43
CA PHE A 81 -18.72 4.85 7.72
C PHE A 81 -19.00 3.98 6.50
N TYR A 82 -17.98 3.24 6.06
CA TYR A 82 -18.04 2.23 5.00
C TYR A 82 -17.19 1.05 5.42
N TRP A 83 -17.83 -0.10 5.64
CA TRP A 83 -17.12 -1.30 6.08
C TRP A 83 -17.81 -2.55 5.53
N PRO A 84 -17.52 -2.96 4.29
CA PRO A 84 -18.09 -4.16 3.69
C PRO A 84 -17.54 -5.43 4.34
N ALA A 85 -18.13 -6.58 4.01
CA ALA A 85 -17.77 -7.88 4.59
C ALA A 85 -16.32 -8.25 4.31
N GLU A 86 -15.82 -7.94 3.13
CA GLU A 86 -14.47 -8.23 2.68
C GLU A 86 -13.41 -7.58 3.58
N HIS A 87 -13.69 -6.41 4.15
CA HIS A 87 -12.79 -5.77 5.12
C HIS A 87 -12.70 -6.56 6.43
N ASN A 88 -13.81 -7.17 6.90
CA ASN A 88 -13.76 -8.10 8.02
C ASN A 88 -12.92 -9.34 7.68
N ASP A 89 -13.06 -9.84 6.45
CA ASP A 89 -12.35 -11.03 5.98
C ASP A 89 -10.83 -10.82 6.03
N ILE A 90 -10.37 -9.62 5.66
CA ILE A 90 -8.95 -9.25 5.75
C ILE A 90 -8.48 -9.22 7.21
N VAL A 91 -9.18 -8.47 8.07
CA VAL A 91 -8.83 -8.35 9.50
C VAL A 91 -8.79 -9.72 10.16
N TRP A 92 -9.77 -10.57 9.88
CA TRP A 92 -9.82 -11.92 10.42
C TRP A 92 -8.63 -12.78 9.97
N ARG A 93 -8.22 -12.70 8.71
CA ARG A 93 -7.07 -13.44 8.18
C ARG A 93 -5.77 -13.01 8.85
N VAL A 94 -5.59 -11.71 9.07
CA VAL A 94 -4.44 -11.17 9.81
C VAL A 94 -4.42 -11.71 11.25
N LEU A 95 -5.55 -11.63 11.97
CA LEU A 95 -5.66 -12.16 13.34
C LEU A 95 -5.44 -13.68 13.40
N LYS A 96 -5.94 -14.42 12.39
CA LYS A 96 -5.74 -15.87 12.30
C LYS A 96 -4.28 -16.23 12.07
N ARG A 97 -3.54 -15.46 11.28
CA ARG A 97 -2.09 -15.62 11.09
C ARG A 97 -1.34 -15.41 12.41
N ALA A 98 -1.65 -14.33 13.16
CA ALA A 98 -1.09 -14.11 14.49
C ALA A 98 -1.35 -15.29 15.41
N LYS A 99 -2.58 -15.82 15.43
CA LYS A 99 -2.96 -17.00 16.23
C LYS A 99 -2.21 -18.28 15.82
N ARG A 100 -1.82 -18.39 14.55
CA ARG A 100 -1.03 -19.52 14.01
C ARG A 100 0.48 -19.39 14.28
N GLY A 101 0.92 -18.30 14.88
CA GLY A 101 2.31 -18.07 15.27
C GLY A 101 3.10 -17.15 14.35
N THR A 102 2.49 -16.58 13.31
CA THR A 102 3.12 -15.50 12.53
C THR A 102 3.31 -14.30 13.45
N ARG A 103 4.54 -13.78 13.53
CA ARG A 103 4.81 -12.52 14.20
C ARG A 103 4.25 -11.37 13.38
N ILE A 104 3.29 -10.62 13.90
CA ILE A 104 2.70 -9.47 13.20
C ILE A 104 3.10 -8.18 13.89
N VAL A 105 3.68 -7.26 13.11
CA VAL A 105 4.07 -5.93 13.56
C VAL A 105 3.27 -4.90 12.77
N TYR A 106 2.47 -4.10 13.48
CA TYR A 106 1.71 -3.01 12.91
C TYR A 106 2.38 -1.67 13.21
N ILE A 107 2.67 -0.93 12.15
CA ILE A 107 3.27 0.41 12.20
C ILE A 107 2.22 1.37 11.65
N PRO A 108 1.46 2.12 12.48
CA PRO A 108 0.41 3.01 11.99
C PRO A 108 0.94 4.16 11.15
N GLY A 109 0.30 4.41 10.00
CA GLY A 109 0.53 5.56 9.13
C GLY A 109 -0.27 6.80 9.55
N ASN A 110 -0.42 7.75 8.64
CA ASN A 110 -1.17 8.98 8.89
C ASN A 110 -2.70 8.77 8.83
N HIS A 111 -3.22 7.88 7.99
CA HIS A 111 -4.66 7.59 7.94
C HIS A 111 -5.15 6.80 9.15
N ASP A 112 -4.29 6.05 9.78
CA ASP A 112 -4.58 5.27 10.99
C ASP A 112 -3.76 5.72 12.22
N GLU A 113 -3.34 7.00 12.22
CA GLU A 113 -2.56 7.65 13.30
C GLU A 113 -3.15 7.48 14.71
N MET A 114 -4.46 7.26 14.81
CA MET A 114 -5.13 7.01 16.09
C MET A 114 -4.60 5.77 16.81
N PHE A 115 -4.00 4.82 16.10
CA PHE A 115 -3.37 3.66 16.70
C PHE A 115 -1.97 3.94 17.28
N ARG A 116 -1.37 5.09 16.96
CA ARG A 116 -0.05 5.50 17.48
C ARG A 116 -0.03 5.67 19.00
N GLN A 117 -1.18 6.01 19.61
CA GLN A 117 -1.31 6.07 21.06
C GLN A 117 -1.15 4.70 21.76
N PHE A 118 -1.29 3.61 21.02
CA PHE A 118 -1.16 2.24 21.51
C PHE A 118 0.23 1.64 21.23
N THR A 119 1.19 2.45 20.82
CA THR A 119 2.57 2.01 20.59
C THR A 119 3.15 1.31 21.84
N GLY A 120 3.76 0.17 21.64
CA GLY A 120 4.32 -0.67 22.71
C GLY A 120 3.35 -1.73 23.21
N LEU A 121 2.08 -1.71 22.82
CA LEU A 121 1.11 -2.74 23.19
C LEU A 121 1.10 -3.89 22.19
N ASN A 122 0.57 -5.01 22.64
CA ASN A 122 0.27 -6.18 21.82
C ASN A 122 -1.21 -6.52 21.92
N PHE A 123 -1.92 -6.49 20.80
CA PHE A 123 -3.34 -6.84 20.72
C PHE A 123 -3.52 -8.12 19.92
N GLY A 124 -3.87 -9.21 20.62
CA GLY A 124 -4.19 -10.47 19.95
C GLY A 124 -3.04 -11.07 19.13
N GLY A 125 -1.79 -10.78 19.52
CA GLY A 125 -0.60 -11.22 18.79
C GLY A 125 -0.07 -10.20 17.78
N ILE A 126 -0.67 -9.02 17.68
CA ILE A 126 -0.21 -7.91 16.82
C ILE A 126 0.54 -6.90 17.70
N GLU A 127 1.83 -6.72 17.42
CA GLU A 127 2.68 -5.72 18.07
C GLU A 127 2.46 -4.35 17.41
N ILE A 128 2.12 -3.31 18.17
CA ILE A 128 2.01 -1.94 17.65
C ILE A 128 3.31 -1.19 17.93
N ARG A 129 3.94 -0.67 16.86
CA ARG A 129 5.22 0.05 16.93
C ARG A 129 5.19 1.32 16.08
N ARG A 130 6.01 2.31 16.41
CA ARG A 130 6.20 3.52 15.57
C ARG A 130 7.12 3.24 14.37
N ALA A 131 8.11 2.42 14.59
CA ALA A 131 9.03 1.91 13.61
C ALA A 131 9.61 0.59 14.14
N ALA A 132 10.22 -0.19 13.27
CA ALA A 132 10.89 -1.43 13.64
C ALA A 132 12.24 -1.55 12.93
N PHE A 133 13.09 -2.43 13.42
CA PHE A 133 14.24 -2.92 12.70
C PHE A 133 14.00 -4.39 12.33
N HIS A 134 14.40 -4.75 11.12
CA HIS A 134 14.32 -6.09 10.61
C HIS A 134 15.70 -6.57 10.18
N ASP A 135 16.13 -7.69 10.73
CA ASP A 135 17.38 -8.33 10.34
C ASP A 135 17.04 -9.42 9.30
N THR A 136 17.51 -9.23 8.06
CA THR A 136 17.28 -10.17 6.97
C THR A 136 18.09 -11.45 7.13
N ALA A 137 17.72 -12.52 6.42
CA ALA A 137 18.42 -13.82 6.50
C ALA A 137 19.88 -13.74 6.00
N ASP A 138 20.18 -12.80 5.10
CA ASP A 138 21.54 -12.54 4.59
C ASP A 138 22.33 -11.54 5.43
N GLY A 139 21.78 -11.09 6.59
CA GLY A 139 22.48 -10.27 7.59
C GLY A 139 22.38 -8.77 7.39
N ARG A 140 21.61 -8.27 6.42
CA ARG A 140 21.31 -6.82 6.31
C ARG A 140 20.33 -6.41 7.39
N ARG A 141 20.44 -5.18 7.88
CA ARG A 141 19.52 -4.57 8.84
C ARG A 141 18.73 -3.46 8.19
N LEU A 142 17.43 -3.64 8.14
CA LEU A 142 16.50 -2.70 7.50
C LEU A 142 15.68 -1.96 8.57
N MET A 143 15.53 -0.65 8.41
CA MET A 143 14.56 0.14 9.14
C MET A 143 13.18 0.01 8.48
N VAL A 144 12.13 -0.24 9.27
CA VAL A 144 10.75 -0.36 8.78
C VAL A 144 9.91 0.75 9.42
N LEU A 145 9.28 1.59 8.60
CA LEU A 145 8.42 2.69 9.02
C LEU A 145 7.41 3.01 7.92
N HIS A 146 6.34 3.77 8.23
CA HIS A 146 5.39 4.11 7.17
C HIS A 146 5.94 5.14 6.18
N GLY A 147 6.52 6.23 6.67
CA GLY A 147 7.17 7.24 5.85
C GLY A 147 6.52 8.62 5.88
N ASP A 148 5.32 8.76 6.41
CA ASP A 148 4.63 10.05 6.56
C ASP A 148 5.38 11.06 7.45
N GLU A 149 6.29 10.58 8.31
CA GLU A 149 7.16 11.42 9.11
C GLU A 149 8.04 12.36 8.26
N PHE A 150 8.33 11.98 7.03
CA PHE A 150 9.16 12.75 6.10
C PHE A 150 8.38 13.84 5.35
N ASP A 151 7.04 13.82 5.38
CA ASP A 151 6.21 14.86 4.76
C ASP A 151 6.54 16.26 5.29
N ALA A 152 6.79 16.42 6.58
CA ALA A 152 7.17 17.69 7.17
C ALA A 152 8.51 18.20 6.63
N VAL A 153 9.48 17.33 6.42
CA VAL A 153 10.78 17.67 5.81
C VAL A 153 10.57 18.08 4.36
N MET A 154 9.75 17.33 3.63
CA MET A 154 9.41 17.62 2.24
C MET A 154 8.61 18.91 2.12
N LEU A 155 7.68 19.22 3.07
CA LEU A 155 6.92 20.45 3.09
C LEU A 155 7.80 21.68 3.34
N SER A 156 8.85 21.59 4.14
CA SER A 156 9.80 22.69 4.34
C SER A 156 10.56 23.04 3.05
N GLN A 157 10.85 22.06 2.22
CA GLN A 157 11.39 22.24 0.86
C GLN A 157 10.29 22.66 -0.15
N ARG A 158 9.06 22.15 0.03
CA ARG A 158 7.90 22.49 -0.80
C ARG A 158 7.41 23.93 -0.66
N TRP A 159 7.63 24.58 0.48
CA TRP A 159 7.23 25.98 0.62
C TRP A 159 7.88 26.85 -0.48
N LEU A 160 9.13 26.58 -0.83
CA LEU A 160 9.80 27.21 -1.95
C LEU A 160 9.17 26.81 -3.31
N ALA A 161 8.75 25.54 -3.46
CA ALA A 161 8.06 25.06 -4.65
C ALA A 161 6.62 25.61 -4.75
N PHE A 162 5.92 25.80 -3.62
CA PHE A 162 4.54 26.36 -3.58
C PHE A 162 4.50 27.81 -4.01
N VAL A 163 5.50 28.61 -3.64
CA VAL A 163 5.65 29.99 -4.14
C VAL A 163 5.88 29.98 -5.66
N GLY A 164 6.65 29.01 -6.17
CA GLY A 164 6.83 28.78 -7.58
C GLY A 164 5.55 28.34 -8.30
N ASP A 165 4.76 27.45 -7.70
CA ASP A 165 3.50 26.93 -8.26
C ASP A 165 2.38 28.00 -8.24
N TRP A 166 2.30 28.83 -7.20
CA TRP A 166 1.39 29.99 -7.17
C TRP A 166 1.75 31.01 -8.23
N ALA A 167 3.03 31.34 -8.37
CA ALA A 167 3.53 32.23 -9.43
C ALA A 167 3.26 31.64 -10.82
N TYR A 168 3.44 30.32 -10.99
CA TYR A 168 3.12 29.59 -12.21
C TYR A 168 1.61 29.62 -12.52
N HIS A 169 0.73 29.39 -11.55
CA HIS A 169 -0.72 29.50 -11.75
C HIS A 169 -1.17 30.92 -12.04
N ALA A 170 -0.52 31.93 -11.46
CA ALA A 170 -0.75 33.33 -11.82
C ALA A 170 -0.32 33.62 -13.27
N VAL A 171 0.83 33.13 -13.69
CA VAL A 171 1.32 33.20 -15.08
C VAL A 171 0.42 32.43 -16.04
N MET A 172 -0.12 31.27 -15.65
CA MET A 172 -1.05 30.50 -16.48
C MET A 172 -2.41 31.19 -16.63
N ARG A 173 -2.94 31.84 -15.59
CA ARG A 173 -4.16 32.67 -15.71
C ARG A 173 -3.93 33.86 -16.61
N LEU A 174 -2.78 34.51 -16.47
CA LEU A 174 -2.35 35.58 -17.37
C LEU A 174 -2.23 35.04 -18.82
N ASN A 175 -1.75 33.83 -19.00
CA ASN A 175 -1.60 33.18 -20.31
C ASN A 175 -2.96 32.87 -20.96
N VAL A 176 -4.01 32.52 -20.20
CA VAL A 176 -5.38 32.37 -20.71
C VAL A 176 -5.91 33.71 -21.21
N VAL A 177 -5.73 34.78 -20.43
CA VAL A 177 -6.12 36.13 -20.84
C VAL A 177 -5.34 36.57 -22.08
N VAL A 178 -4.03 36.34 -22.11
CA VAL A 178 -3.15 36.62 -23.24
C VAL A 178 -3.55 35.83 -24.50
N ASN A 179 -3.91 34.54 -24.37
CA ASN A 179 -4.35 33.72 -25.50
C ASN A 179 -5.75 34.10 -26.01
N THR A 180 -6.62 34.57 -25.14
CA THR A 180 -7.93 35.12 -25.56
C THR A 180 -7.75 36.39 -26.37
N VAL A 181 -6.87 37.29 -25.96
CA VAL A 181 -6.49 38.51 -26.68
C VAL A 181 -5.74 38.16 -28.00
N ARG A 182 -4.82 37.18 -27.94
CA ARG A 182 -4.09 36.72 -29.17
C ARG A 182 -5.03 36.10 -30.18
N LYS A 183 -6.04 35.36 -29.77
CA LYS A 183 -7.07 34.78 -30.63
C LYS A 183 -7.91 35.87 -31.29
N ALA A 184 -8.28 36.92 -30.55
CA ALA A 184 -8.98 38.07 -31.06
C ALA A 184 -8.11 38.87 -32.08
N LEU A 185 -6.79 38.76 -32.00
CA LEU A 185 -5.80 39.37 -32.89
C LEU A 185 -5.26 38.42 -33.99
N GLY A 186 -5.91 37.25 -34.22
CA GLY A 186 -5.57 36.34 -35.32
C GLY A 186 -4.24 35.57 -35.15
N LYS A 187 -3.68 35.48 -33.93
CA LYS A 187 -2.41 34.78 -33.69
C LYS A 187 -2.60 33.34 -33.20
N PRO A 188 -1.70 32.38 -33.59
CA PRO A 188 -1.87 30.96 -33.33
C PRO A 188 -1.75 30.60 -31.83
N TYR A 189 -2.44 29.52 -31.43
CA TYR A 189 -2.61 28.95 -30.06
C TYR A 189 -1.31 28.45 -29.45
N TRP A 190 -1.16 28.62 -28.13
CA TRP A 190 -0.05 28.11 -27.34
C TRP A 190 -0.50 26.89 -26.48
N SER A 191 0.20 25.75 -26.62
CA SER A 191 -0.34 24.43 -26.26
C SER A 191 -0.31 24.09 -24.75
N LEU A 192 -1.46 23.58 -24.27
CA LEU A 192 -1.64 22.99 -22.94
C LEU A 192 -0.77 21.72 -22.67
N SER A 193 -0.18 21.12 -23.71
CA SER A 193 0.61 19.88 -23.60
C SER A 193 1.91 20.03 -22.78
N LYS A 194 2.46 21.25 -22.67
CA LYS A 194 3.60 21.53 -21.80
C LYS A 194 3.23 21.47 -20.31
N ALA A 195 2.00 21.85 -19.92
CA ALA A 195 1.56 21.85 -18.52
C ALA A 195 1.36 20.43 -17.97
N ALA A 196 0.84 19.51 -18.78
CA ALA A 196 0.69 18.11 -18.39
C ALA A 196 2.07 17.43 -18.19
N LYS A 197 3.03 17.67 -19.08
CA LYS A 197 4.41 17.18 -18.92
C LYS A 197 5.09 17.73 -17.67
N HIS A 198 4.81 18.97 -17.27
CA HIS A 198 5.34 19.56 -16.02
C HIS A 198 4.75 18.90 -14.77
N LYS A 199 3.46 18.58 -14.74
CA LYS A 199 2.85 17.89 -13.58
C LYS A 199 3.44 16.50 -13.36
N VAL A 200 3.62 15.72 -14.43
CA VAL A 200 4.26 14.40 -14.34
C VAL A 200 5.72 14.54 -13.91
N LYS A 201 6.46 15.49 -14.48
CA LYS A 201 7.86 15.74 -14.10
C LYS A 201 7.98 16.12 -12.61
N ASN A 202 7.12 17.01 -12.10
CA ASN A 202 7.14 17.43 -10.70
C ASN A 202 6.78 16.30 -9.74
N ALA A 203 5.85 15.40 -10.13
CA ALA A 203 5.52 14.21 -9.34
C ALA A 203 6.71 13.24 -9.26
N VAL A 204 7.36 12.96 -10.39
CA VAL A 204 8.54 12.09 -10.44
C VAL A 204 9.72 12.69 -9.65
N GLU A 205 9.94 14.00 -9.76
CA GLU A 205 10.99 14.70 -9.01
C GLU A 205 10.68 14.68 -7.49
N PHE A 206 9.43 14.85 -7.11
CA PHE A 206 9.00 14.73 -5.72
C PHE A 206 9.23 13.33 -5.15
N ILE A 207 8.83 12.28 -5.87
CA ILE A 207 9.05 10.90 -5.48
C ILE A 207 10.54 10.65 -5.27
N GLY A 208 11.39 11.05 -6.23
CA GLY A 208 12.83 10.86 -6.12
C GLY A 208 13.48 11.58 -4.94
N GLN A 209 13.01 12.80 -4.61
CA GLN A 209 13.48 13.54 -3.43
C GLN A 209 13.03 12.87 -2.12
N TYR A 210 11.79 12.36 -2.07
CA TYR A 210 11.28 11.63 -0.91
C TYR A 210 12.11 10.38 -0.65
N GLU A 211 12.34 9.56 -1.66
CA GLU A 211 13.15 8.34 -1.58
C GLU A 211 14.56 8.63 -1.06
N GLU A 212 15.21 9.68 -1.57
CA GLU A 212 16.55 10.10 -1.13
C GLU A 212 16.55 10.52 0.35
N VAL A 213 15.54 11.30 0.79
CA VAL A 213 15.44 11.75 2.20
C VAL A 213 15.24 10.57 3.13
N VAL A 214 14.38 9.63 2.77
CA VAL A 214 14.10 8.42 3.56
C VAL A 214 15.33 7.51 3.62
N ALA A 215 15.99 7.28 2.49
CA ALA A 215 17.23 6.49 2.43
C ALA A 215 18.36 7.13 3.24
N ARG A 216 18.54 8.45 3.16
CA ARG A 216 19.52 9.19 3.97
C ARG A 216 19.25 9.00 5.46
N ALA A 217 18.00 9.12 5.90
CA ALA A 217 17.63 8.91 7.30
C ALA A 217 17.94 7.49 7.81
N ALA A 218 17.87 6.48 6.94
CA ALA A 218 18.33 5.12 7.24
C ALA A 218 19.85 5.06 7.35
N GLY A 219 20.57 5.66 6.40
CA GLY A 219 22.02 5.76 6.40
C GLY A 219 22.59 6.43 7.67
N GLU A 220 21.98 7.55 8.10
CA GLU A 220 22.34 8.26 9.34
C GLU A 220 22.16 7.38 10.59
N ARG A 221 21.26 6.39 10.55
CA ARG A 221 21.07 5.40 11.63
C ARG A 221 21.99 4.18 11.52
N GLY A 222 22.85 4.15 10.51
CA GLY A 222 23.82 3.09 10.31
C GLY A 222 23.22 1.75 9.89
N VAL A 223 22.00 1.75 9.31
CA VAL A 223 21.36 0.54 8.78
C VAL A 223 21.60 0.39 7.27
N ASP A 224 21.40 -0.82 6.75
CA ASP A 224 21.68 -1.15 5.37
C ASP A 224 20.56 -0.75 4.39
N GLY A 225 19.37 -0.42 4.94
CA GLY A 225 18.27 0.03 4.12
C GLY A 225 17.02 0.37 4.92
N VAL A 226 15.97 0.72 4.17
CA VAL A 226 14.65 1.07 4.70
C VAL A 226 13.56 0.40 3.88
N VAL A 227 12.50 -0.03 4.58
CA VAL A 227 11.22 -0.47 3.99
C VAL A 227 10.15 0.53 4.42
N CYS A 228 9.40 1.07 3.46
CA CYS A 228 8.30 2.01 3.72
C CYS A 228 7.15 1.84 2.71
N GLY A 229 6.02 2.51 2.98
CA GLY A 229 4.86 2.67 2.11
C GLY A 229 4.65 4.14 1.72
N HIS A 230 3.43 4.67 1.99
CA HIS A 230 3.02 6.07 1.98
C HIS A 230 2.89 6.72 0.59
N ILE A 231 3.84 6.53 -0.32
CA ILE A 231 3.80 7.14 -1.66
C ILE A 231 3.11 6.27 -2.72
N HIS A 232 2.57 5.12 -2.34
CA HIS A 232 1.81 4.20 -3.20
C HIS A 232 2.55 3.76 -4.48
N THR A 233 3.87 3.74 -4.44
CA THR A 233 4.69 3.37 -5.61
C THR A 233 5.68 2.30 -5.21
N ALA A 234 5.38 1.04 -5.57
CA ALA A 234 6.30 -0.06 -5.31
C ALA A 234 7.60 0.13 -6.08
N GLU A 235 8.71 0.25 -5.38
CA GLU A 235 10.01 0.58 -5.99
C GLU A 235 11.16 0.04 -5.15
N PHE A 236 12.24 -0.31 -5.83
CA PHE A 236 13.53 -0.60 -5.24
C PHE A 236 14.57 0.37 -5.79
N ARG A 237 15.31 1.04 -4.89
CA ARG A 237 16.45 1.87 -5.27
C ARG A 237 17.62 1.68 -4.34
N ARG A 238 18.81 2.00 -4.84
CA ARG A 238 20.04 2.10 -4.06
C ARG A 238 20.52 3.53 -4.05
N PHE A 239 20.79 4.00 -2.85
CA PHE A 239 21.39 5.31 -2.60
C PHE A 239 22.76 5.13 -1.97
N GLU A 240 23.60 6.14 -2.07
CA GLU A 240 24.88 6.18 -1.39
C GLU A 240 24.85 7.21 -0.26
N HIS A 241 25.23 6.81 0.93
CA HIS A 241 25.35 7.68 2.09
C HIS A 241 26.69 7.43 2.77
N GLU A 242 27.56 8.46 2.79
CA GLU A 242 28.92 8.39 3.38
C GLU A 242 29.75 7.18 2.90
N GLY A 243 29.70 6.89 1.61
CA GLY A 243 30.44 5.78 0.99
C GLY A 243 29.84 4.38 1.26
N ARG A 244 28.63 4.31 1.82
CA ARG A 244 27.88 3.06 2.06
C ARG A 244 26.63 3.03 1.20
N ALA A 245 26.34 1.87 0.61
CA ALA A 245 25.08 1.65 -0.09
C ALA A 245 23.94 1.52 0.92
N VAL A 246 22.83 2.22 0.68
CA VAL A 246 21.59 2.15 1.46
C VAL A 246 20.46 1.76 0.53
N GLU A 247 19.79 0.68 0.84
CA GLU A 247 18.66 0.18 0.07
C GLU A 247 17.35 0.87 0.48
N TYR A 248 16.60 1.33 -0.50
CA TYR A 248 15.26 1.84 -0.34
C TYR A 248 14.28 0.86 -0.97
N TRP A 249 13.29 0.41 -0.19
CA TRP A 249 12.23 -0.46 -0.61
C TRP A 249 10.89 0.18 -0.27
N ASN A 250 10.02 0.33 -1.27
CA ASN A 250 8.63 0.68 -1.05
C ASN A 250 7.75 -0.51 -1.42
N ASP A 251 6.88 -0.94 -0.51
CA ASP A 251 6.04 -2.13 -0.69
C ASP A 251 4.77 -1.87 -1.51
N GLY A 252 4.53 -0.60 -1.91
CA GLY A 252 3.44 -0.21 -2.79
C GLY A 252 2.12 0.00 -2.08
N ASP A 253 1.01 -0.47 -2.66
CA ASP A 253 -0.34 -0.29 -2.14
C ASP A 253 -1.28 -1.44 -2.50
N TRP A 254 -2.48 -1.45 -1.87
CA TRP A 254 -3.59 -2.35 -2.17
C TRP A 254 -4.82 -1.60 -2.67
N VAL A 255 -4.62 -0.45 -3.29
CA VAL A 255 -5.64 0.37 -3.95
C VAL A 255 -5.57 0.21 -5.47
N GLU A 256 -4.40 0.47 -6.06
CA GLU A 256 -4.17 0.38 -7.50
C GLU A 256 -3.12 -0.67 -7.85
N GLY A 257 -1.99 -0.70 -7.12
CA GLY A 257 -0.84 -1.55 -7.42
C GLY A 257 -1.02 -3.01 -7.07
N CYS A 258 -1.74 -3.32 -5.98
CA CYS A 258 -1.86 -4.66 -5.40
C CYS A 258 -0.49 -5.32 -5.19
N ASN A 259 0.39 -4.61 -4.48
CA ASN A 259 1.78 -5.00 -4.30
C ASN A 259 2.06 -5.45 -2.87
N ALA A 260 3.06 -6.30 -2.72
CA ALA A 260 3.65 -6.65 -1.44
C ALA A 260 5.17 -6.81 -1.61
N LEU A 261 5.94 -6.40 -0.62
CA LEU A 261 7.35 -6.75 -0.53
C LEU A 261 7.48 -8.06 0.25
N VAL A 262 8.34 -8.97 -0.22
CA VAL A 262 8.61 -10.24 0.46
C VAL A 262 10.10 -10.50 0.59
N GLU A 263 10.47 -11.20 1.66
CA GLU A 263 11.79 -11.76 1.87
C GLU A 263 11.72 -13.27 1.78
N HIS A 264 12.55 -13.85 0.94
CA HIS A 264 12.75 -15.29 0.86
C HIS A 264 13.64 -15.79 2.01
N PHE A 265 13.69 -17.09 2.24
CA PHE A 265 14.48 -17.69 3.31
C PHE A 265 16.01 -17.58 3.11
N ASP A 266 16.44 -17.25 1.91
CA ASP A 266 17.85 -16.94 1.56
C ASP A 266 18.23 -15.46 1.70
N GLY A 267 17.28 -14.60 2.14
CA GLY A 267 17.49 -13.16 2.28
C GLY A 267 17.21 -12.34 1.01
N ARG A 268 16.86 -12.98 -0.10
CA ARG A 268 16.47 -12.29 -1.33
C ARG A 268 15.15 -11.55 -1.11
N MET A 269 15.14 -10.28 -1.46
CA MET A 269 13.94 -9.42 -1.42
C MET A 269 13.29 -9.36 -2.80
N GLU A 270 11.96 -9.33 -2.85
CA GLU A 270 11.18 -9.29 -4.09
C GLU A 270 9.90 -8.47 -3.91
N ILE A 271 9.62 -7.57 -4.85
CA ILE A 271 8.33 -6.90 -4.95
C ILE A 271 7.40 -7.79 -5.77
N LEU A 272 6.31 -8.23 -5.15
CA LEU A 272 5.27 -9.02 -5.81
C LEU A 272 4.19 -8.09 -6.35
N HIS A 273 3.94 -8.14 -7.65
CA HIS A 273 2.78 -7.55 -8.30
C HIS A 273 1.68 -8.62 -8.35
N TRP A 274 0.78 -8.61 -7.35
CA TRP A 274 -0.16 -9.71 -7.18
C TRP A 274 -1.18 -9.83 -8.31
N ALA A 275 -1.53 -8.72 -8.96
CA ALA A 275 -2.39 -8.72 -10.13
C ALA A 275 -1.79 -9.57 -11.27
N ASP A 276 -0.47 -9.52 -11.49
CA ASP A 276 0.22 -10.33 -12.50
C ASP A 276 0.20 -11.81 -12.12
N VAL A 277 0.43 -12.13 -10.83
CA VAL A 277 0.37 -13.50 -10.31
C VAL A 277 -1.02 -14.12 -10.54
N VAL A 278 -2.08 -13.34 -10.31
CA VAL A 278 -3.47 -13.78 -10.55
C VAL A 278 -3.72 -13.98 -12.04
N ALA A 279 -3.26 -13.07 -12.90
CA ALA A 279 -3.42 -13.15 -14.34
C ALA A 279 -2.69 -14.38 -14.93
N ASP A 280 -1.47 -14.67 -14.48
CA ASP A 280 -0.70 -15.84 -14.91
C ASP A 280 -1.40 -17.14 -14.52
N ARG A 281 -1.90 -17.22 -13.30
CA ARG A 281 -2.66 -18.37 -12.82
C ARG A 281 -3.92 -18.63 -13.66
N GLN A 282 -4.64 -17.55 -14.03
CA GLN A 282 -5.85 -17.68 -14.88
C GLN A 282 -5.49 -18.16 -16.28
N ARG A 283 -4.36 -17.73 -16.85
CA ARG A 283 -3.87 -18.20 -18.15
C ARG A 283 -3.53 -19.68 -18.11
N GLY A 284 -2.79 -20.16 -17.12
CA GLY A 284 -2.45 -21.57 -16.97
C GLY A 284 -3.68 -22.47 -16.86
N VAL A 285 -4.70 -22.06 -16.09
CA VAL A 285 -5.97 -22.83 -16.00
C VAL A 285 -6.72 -22.87 -17.34
N ALA A 286 -6.68 -21.80 -18.14
CA ALA A 286 -7.32 -21.76 -19.44
C ALA A 286 -6.62 -22.68 -20.46
N GLU A 287 -5.30 -22.73 -20.44
CA GLU A 287 -4.50 -23.63 -21.31
C GLU A 287 -4.71 -25.10 -20.96
N ASP A 288 -4.72 -25.46 -19.67
CA ASP A 288 -5.01 -26.83 -19.22
C ASP A 288 -6.42 -27.28 -19.61
N SER A 289 -7.39 -26.37 -19.51
CA SER A 289 -8.79 -26.66 -19.89
C SER A 289 -8.95 -26.86 -21.40
N ALA A 290 -8.21 -26.11 -22.21
CA ALA A 290 -8.20 -26.25 -23.67
C ALA A 290 -7.52 -27.55 -24.11
N GLY A 291 -6.41 -27.94 -23.46
CA GLY A 291 -5.68 -29.19 -23.74
C GLY A 291 -6.51 -30.45 -23.44
N HIS A 292 -7.41 -30.39 -22.46
CA HIS A 292 -8.31 -31.52 -22.14
C HIS A 292 -9.53 -31.62 -23.08
N ALA A 293 -9.88 -30.56 -23.80
CA ALA A 293 -10.98 -30.55 -24.75
C ALA A 293 -10.63 -31.17 -26.13
N GLU A 294 -9.35 -31.32 -26.45
CA GLU A 294 -8.86 -31.83 -27.75
C GLU A 294 -8.51 -33.31 -27.76
N ALA A 295 -8.72 -34.07 -26.69
CA ALA A 295 -8.49 -35.53 -26.72
C ALA A 295 -9.57 -36.20 -27.58
N PRO A 296 -9.22 -36.88 -28.72
CA PRO A 296 -10.20 -37.52 -29.58
C PRO A 296 -10.83 -38.70 -28.83
N ARG A 297 -12.17 -38.72 -28.78
CA ARG A 297 -12.88 -39.94 -28.42
C ARG A 297 -12.60 -40.96 -29.52
N GLU A 298 -11.71 -41.94 -29.28
CA GLU A 298 -11.64 -43.13 -30.09
C GLU A 298 -13.01 -43.80 -30.14
N ARG A 299 -13.62 -43.78 -31.34
CA ARG A 299 -14.82 -44.56 -31.59
C ARG A 299 -14.36 -46.03 -31.68
N GLU A 300 -14.65 -46.79 -30.64
CA GLU A 300 -14.70 -48.26 -30.77
C GLU A 300 -15.74 -48.60 -31.84
N ALA A 301 -15.22 -49.08 -32.96
CA ALA A 301 -16.03 -49.76 -33.97
C ALA A 301 -16.07 -51.25 -33.60
N ALA A 302 -17.28 -51.71 -33.24
CA ALA A 302 -17.59 -53.14 -33.16
C ALA A 302 -17.97 -53.66 -34.55
#